data_08b4aa592084cea6b3fa65e0efc4c910
#
_entry.id   08b4aa592084cea6b3fa65e0efc4c910
#
_cell.length_a   1.000
_cell.length_b   1.000
_cell.length_c   1.000
_cell.angle_alpha   90.00
_cell.angle_beta   90.00
_cell.angle_gamma   90.00
#
_symmetry.space_group_name_H-M   'P 1'
#
loop_
_entity.id
_entity.type
_entity.pdbx_description
1 polymer ?
#
loop_
_entity_poly.entity_id
_entity_poly.type
_entity_poly.pdbx_seq_one_letter_code
_entity_poly.pdbx_strand_id
1 'polypeptide(L)'
;MSAEVAGKISKSVELKDPDKHDSVLRLLRSYGFSDTQISRTVKYYPRLLLANPEHSLLPKLRFIHSIGFSASELSDLFSFNPKLLIYSLEKRIIPHYEALKSVLDDDRKVRKCLKYSAWTMCSYDVKNIFPNLKVLRDEGMPQCSVVSLLCRRANVAFMNQSMFVEYVKFVKETGINPSEAAFVEALLAVTQMSKSTWESKLDAFESCGWPRDVTLLAFSKFPQIMCMSAKKITDTMKFFVDEMGLRSEDVAGCPTILSYSLKQRIAPRWSVVKILKMKGLIKENVSLNYVIILSEKKFLENFVVKFEESVPRLLKIYEGDSSFLPKFGQRQLVPRC
;
A
#
# COMPACT_ATOMS: atom_id res chain seq x y z
N MET A 1 20.71 21.03 6.02
CA MET A 1 19.92 20.73 7.23
C MET A 1 19.44 22.05 7.83
N SER A 2 18.16 22.20 8.21
CA SER A 2 17.69 23.46 8.82
C SER A 2 18.25 23.63 10.24
N ALA A 3 18.41 24.87 10.72
CA ALA A 3 18.92 25.19 12.07
C ALA A 3 18.06 24.55 13.17
N GLU A 4 16.74 24.46 12.97
CA GLU A 4 15.80 23.80 13.89
C GLU A 4 16.07 22.29 14.03
N VAL A 5 16.37 21.60 12.94
CA VAL A 5 16.72 20.17 12.94
C VAL A 5 18.07 19.95 13.59
N ALA A 6 19.05 20.82 13.32
CA ALA A 6 20.34 20.79 13.98
C ALA A 6 20.23 20.99 15.51
N GLY A 7 19.39 21.92 15.95
CA GLY A 7 19.11 22.14 17.37
C GLY A 7 18.39 20.99 18.10
N LYS A 8 17.51 20.24 17.39
CA LYS A 8 16.89 19.02 17.95
C LYS A 8 17.89 17.87 18.05
N ILE A 9 18.80 17.75 17.08
CA ILE A 9 19.85 16.72 17.07
C ILE A 9 20.87 16.97 18.17
N SER A 10 21.33 18.23 18.35
CA SER A 10 22.29 18.58 19.40
C SER A 10 21.76 18.34 20.82
N LYS A 11 20.45 18.41 21.03
CA LYS A 11 19.81 18.05 22.30
C LYS A 11 19.69 16.53 22.53
N SER A 12 19.69 15.73 21.46
CA SER A 12 19.52 14.27 21.54
C SER A 12 20.84 13.50 21.49
N VAL A 13 21.91 14.15 21.08
CA VAL A 13 23.25 13.55 20.96
C VAL A 13 24.29 14.56 21.38
N GLU A 14 25.03 14.23 22.43
CA GLU A 14 26.16 15.05 22.87
C GLU A 14 27.35 14.78 21.92
N LEU A 15 27.60 15.72 21.02
CA LEU A 15 28.63 15.64 20.01
C LEU A 15 29.99 16.06 20.62
N LYS A 16 30.64 15.10 21.31
CA LYS A 16 31.94 15.38 22.01
C LYS A 16 33.16 15.34 21.08
N ASP A 17 33.07 14.73 19.90
CA ASP A 17 34.16 14.46 18.98
C ASP A 17 33.75 14.82 17.55
N PRO A 18 34.09 16.06 17.09
CA PRO A 18 33.78 16.52 15.74
C PRO A 18 34.40 15.64 14.64
N ASP A 19 35.64 15.15 14.82
CA ASP A 19 36.36 14.37 13.81
C ASP A 19 35.69 13.03 13.54
N LYS A 20 35.11 12.45 14.58
CA LYS A 20 34.33 11.18 14.46
C LYS A 20 33.05 11.38 13.66
N HIS A 21 32.35 12.48 13.88
CA HIS A 21 31.12 12.78 13.14
C HIS A 21 31.41 13.07 11.67
N ASP A 22 32.46 13.83 11.39
CA ASP A 22 32.90 14.12 10.03
C ASP A 22 33.35 12.86 9.28
N SER A 23 33.97 11.90 9.98
CA SER A 23 34.34 10.61 9.37
C SER A 23 33.12 9.76 8.98
N VAL A 24 32.05 9.77 9.78
CA VAL A 24 30.77 9.14 9.41
C VAL A 24 30.16 9.81 8.17
N LEU A 25 30.11 11.13 8.15
CA LEU A 25 29.56 11.87 7.01
C LEU A 25 30.38 11.65 5.73
N ARG A 26 31.70 11.65 5.84
CA ARG A 26 32.60 11.34 4.71
C ARG A 26 32.39 9.93 4.18
N LEU A 27 32.27 8.95 5.06
CA LEU A 27 31.97 7.57 4.66
C LEU A 27 30.64 7.47 3.91
N LEU A 28 29.56 8.08 4.40
CA LEU A 28 28.28 8.05 3.71
C LEU A 28 28.35 8.71 2.32
N ARG A 29 29.02 9.85 2.21
CA ARG A 29 29.24 10.53 0.91
C ARG A 29 30.05 9.66 -0.07
N SER A 30 31.08 8.96 0.39
CA SER A 30 31.87 8.05 -0.46
C SER A 30 31.07 6.88 -1.01
N TYR A 31 29.96 6.52 -0.34
CA TYR A 31 29.00 5.51 -0.81
C TYR A 31 27.80 6.11 -1.57
N GLY A 32 27.89 7.35 -2.04
CA GLY A 32 26.92 7.97 -2.93
C GLY A 32 25.70 8.59 -2.23
N PHE A 33 25.72 8.78 -0.91
CA PHE A 33 24.65 9.51 -0.23
C PHE A 33 24.71 11.00 -0.54
N SER A 34 23.60 11.55 -1.01
CA SER A 34 23.43 12.99 -1.12
C SER A 34 23.25 13.64 0.27
N ASP A 35 23.52 14.93 0.38
CA ASP A 35 23.31 15.67 1.63
C ASP A 35 21.85 15.62 2.11
N THR A 36 20.89 15.53 1.19
CA THR A 36 19.46 15.34 1.51
C THR A 36 19.20 13.98 2.15
N GLN A 37 19.80 12.90 1.63
CA GLN A 37 19.67 11.55 2.18
C GLN A 37 20.37 11.45 3.54
N ILE A 38 21.56 12.03 3.68
CA ILE A 38 22.29 12.12 4.96
C ILE A 38 21.43 12.86 6.00
N SER A 39 20.91 14.03 5.64
CA SER A 39 20.05 14.84 6.53
C SER A 39 18.81 14.05 6.99
N ARG A 40 18.16 13.33 6.06
CA ARG A 40 17.02 12.44 6.39
C ARG A 40 17.44 11.34 7.36
N THR A 41 18.53 10.64 7.07
CA THR A 41 19.03 9.52 7.89
C THR A 41 19.38 9.98 9.30
N VAL A 42 20.12 11.09 9.43
CA VAL A 42 20.52 11.68 10.72
C VAL A 42 19.31 12.22 11.48
N LYS A 43 18.35 12.86 10.81
CA LYS A 43 17.11 13.31 11.44
C LYS A 43 16.32 12.16 12.05
N TYR A 44 16.24 11.04 11.35
CA TYR A 44 15.53 9.86 11.80
C TYR A 44 16.30 9.10 12.90
N TYR A 45 17.63 9.05 12.80
CA TYR A 45 18.50 8.37 13.74
C TYR A 45 19.77 9.18 14.05
N PRO A 46 19.70 10.19 14.95
CA PRO A 46 20.84 11.06 15.28
C PRO A 46 22.06 10.32 15.81
N ARG A 47 21.85 9.23 16.57
CA ARG A 47 22.92 8.40 17.12
C ARG A 47 23.83 7.76 16.07
N LEU A 48 23.44 7.78 14.79
CA LEU A 48 24.31 7.34 13.69
C LEU A 48 25.64 8.08 13.69
N LEU A 49 25.64 9.37 14.05
CA LEU A 49 26.87 10.17 14.12
C LEU A 49 27.85 9.69 15.18
N LEU A 50 27.41 8.91 16.17
CA LEU A 50 28.24 8.30 17.19
C LEU A 50 28.79 6.92 16.79
N ALA A 51 28.32 6.35 15.67
CA ALA A 51 28.75 5.05 15.22
C ALA A 51 30.24 5.06 14.82
N ASN A 52 30.89 3.91 14.96
CA ASN A 52 32.23 3.74 14.41
C ASN A 52 32.11 3.51 12.88
N PRO A 53 32.68 4.39 12.03
CA PRO A 53 32.54 4.25 10.59
C PRO A 53 33.20 2.97 10.06
N GLU A 54 34.40 2.62 10.53
CA GLU A 54 35.17 1.49 10.02
C GLU A 54 34.65 0.13 10.52
N HIS A 55 34.32 0.03 11.80
CA HIS A 55 33.93 -1.25 12.42
C HIS A 55 32.42 -1.50 12.42
N SER A 56 31.59 -0.47 12.27
CA SER A 56 30.14 -0.61 12.33
C SER A 56 29.41 -0.33 11.01
N LEU A 57 29.75 0.77 10.33
CA LEU A 57 29.02 1.19 9.13
C LEU A 57 29.58 0.58 7.84
N LEU A 58 30.90 0.66 7.66
CA LEU A 58 31.58 0.21 6.45
C LEU A 58 31.30 -1.29 6.14
N PRO A 59 31.35 -2.23 7.10
CA PRO A 59 31.02 -3.62 6.81
C PRO A 59 29.59 -3.82 6.28
N LYS A 60 28.61 -3.07 6.78
CA LYS A 60 27.22 -3.13 6.32
C LYS A 60 27.08 -2.58 4.91
N LEU A 61 27.71 -1.44 4.63
CA LEU A 61 27.70 -0.83 3.29
C LEU A 61 28.36 -1.77 2.26
N ARG A 62 29.51 -2.37 2.62
CA ARG A 62 30.22 -3.35 1.77
C ARG A 62 29.36 -4.59 1.53
N PHE A 63 28.72 -5.12 2.56
CA PHE A 63 27.86 -6.30 2.41
C PHE A 63 26.67 -6.03 1.48
N ILE A 64 25.95 -4.93 1.67
CA ILE A 64 24.81 -4.58 0.81
C ILE A 64 25.27 -4.32 -0.64
N HIS A 65 26.44 -3.71 -0.81
CA HIS A 65 27.04 -3.55 -2.15
C HIS A 65 27.43 -4.89 -2.79
N SER A 66 28.00 -5.82 -2.01
CA SER A 66 28.43 -7.15 -2.51
C SER A 66 27.29 -8.04 -2.98
N ILE A 67 26.08 -7.84 -2.46
CA ILE A 67 24.88 -8.56 -2.91
C ILE A 67 24.20 -7.88 -4.12
N GLY A 68 24.88 -6.91 -4.75
CA GLY A 68 24.53 -6.33 -6.04
C GLY A 68 23.66 -5.09 -6.01
N PHE A 69 23.61 -4.36 -4.89
CA PHE A 69 23.02 -3.01 -4.90
C PHE A 69 24.00 -2.01 -5.50
N SER A 70 23.53 -1.18 -6.43
CA SER A 70 24.29 -0.02 -6.90
C SER A 70 24.46 1.03 -5.80
N ALA A 71 25.38 1.97 -5.96
CA ALA A 71 25.58 3.06 -4.98
C ALA A 71 24.29 3.89 -4.75
N SER A 72 23.52 4.15 -5.81
CA SER A 72 22.23 4.84 -5.70
C SER A 72 21.20 4.01 -4.94
N GLU A 73 21.04 2.73 -5.27
CA GLU A 73 20.08 1.86 -4.57
C GLU A 73 20.46 1.65 -3.10
N LEU A 74 21.76 1.59 -2.80
CA LEU A 74 22.27 1.47 -1.45
C LEU A 74 21.96 2.73 -0.63
N SER A 75 22.26 3.91 -1.15
CA SER A 75 21.97 5.18 -0.47
C SER A 75 20.47 5.39 -0.26
N ASP A 76 19.63 5.00 -1.22
CA ASP A 76 18.18 4.98 -1.07
C ASP A 76 17.72 3.97 0.01
N LEU A 77 18.20 2.74 -0.04
CA LEU A 77 17.87 1.70 0.93
C LEU A 77 18.09 2.19 2.37
N PHE A 78 19.26 2.72 2.66
CA PHE A 78 19.58 3.16 4.01
C PHE A 78 18.92 4.49 4.39
N SER A 79 18.70 5.41 3.44
CA SER A 79 18.03 6.68 3.73
C SER A 79 16.52 6.48 4.00
N PHE A 80 15.90 5.50 3.37
CA PHE A 80 14.51 5.10 3.65
C PHE A 80 14.40 4.16 4.86
N ASN A 81 15.46 3.42 5.17
CA ASN A 81 15.50 2.44 6.24
C ASN A 81 16.72 2.64 7.18
N PRO A 82 16.84 3.79 7.87
CA PRO A 82 18.01 4.12 8.69
C PRO A 82 18.27 3.09 9.81
N LYS A 83 17.25 2.38 10.26
CA LYS A 83 17.37 1.32 11.28
C LYS A 83 18.27 0.17 10.83
N LEU A 84 18.45 -0.07 9.53
CA LEU A 84 19.41 -1.09 9.06
C LEU A 84 20.85 -0.79 9.49
N LEU A 85 21.22 0.48 9.61
CA LEU A 85 22.54 0.86 10.08
C LEU A 85 22.78 0.54 11.56
N ILE A 86 21.71 0.30 12.34
CA ILE A 86 21.76 -0.02 13.76
C ILE A 86 21.91 -1.53 14.00
N TYR A 87 21.25 -2.34 13.18
CA TYR A 87 21.27 -3.79 13.36
C TYR A 87 22.68 -4.37 13.16
N SER A 88 23.01 -5.42 13.95
CA SER A 88 24.24 -6.18 13.74
C SER A 88 24.25 -6.83 12.36
N LEU A 89 25.36 -6.69 11.65
CA LEU A 89 25.55 -7.32 10.36
C LEU A 89 25.45 -8.85 10.51
N GLU A 90 26.24 -9.42 11.43
CA GLU A 90 26.39 -10.87 11.59
C GLU A 90 25.18 -11.53 12.26
N LYS A 91 24.54 -10.83 13.24
CA LYS A 91 23.45 -11.42 14.03
C LYS A 91 22.06 -11.15 13.45
N ARG A 92 21.94 -10.19 12.53
CA ARG A 92 20.64 -9.79 11.99
C ARG A 92 20.62 -9.72 10.46
N ILE A 93 21.46 -8.91 9.84
CA ILE A 93 21.35 -8.62 8.41
C ILE A 93 21.68 -9.87 7.58
N ILE A 94 22.85 -10.48 7.82
CA ILE A 94 23.30 -11.69 7.09
C ILE A 94 22.32 -12.85 7.26
N PRO A 95 21.92 -13.26 8.49
CA PRO A 95 20.98 -14.38 8.64
C PRO A 95 19.65 -14.19 7.94
N HIS A 96 19.09 -12.95 7.93
CA HIS A 96 17.86 -12.69 7.20
C HIS A 96 18.05 -12.72 5.68
N TYR A 97 19.19 -12.23 5.19
CA TYR A 97 19.53 -12.35 3.78
C TYR A 97 19.66 -13.82 3.35
N GLU A 98 20.41 -14.62 4.10
CA GLU A 98 20.62 -16.05 3.82
C GLU A 98 19.30 -16.83 3.85
N ALA A 99 18.45 -16.55 4.82
CA ALA A 99 17.11 -17.16 4.91
C ALA A 99 16.24 -16.82 3.69
N LEU A 100 16.26 -15.56 3.23
CA LEU A 100 15.56 -15.18 2.00
C LEU A 100 16.17 -15.83 0.78
N LYS A 101 17.50 -15.88 0.68
CA LYS A 101 18.23 -16.48 -0.45
C LYS A 101 17.91 -17.96 -0.60
N SER A 102 17.87 -18.70 0.51
CA SER A 102 17.53 -20.13 0.50
C SER A 102 16.10 -20.45 0.04
N VAL A 103 15.18 -19.47 0.17
CA VAL A 103 13.77 -19.65 -0.23
C VAL A 103 13.52 -19.18 -1.66
N LEU A 104 14.18 -18.10 -2.09
CA LEU A 104 13.90 -17.40 -3.36
C LEU A 104 14.79 -17.88 -4.50
N ASP A 105 15.98 -18.38 -4.20
CA ASP A 105 17.01 -18.85 -5.15
C ASP A 105 17.25 -17.89 -6.34
N ASP A 106 17.08 -16.58 -6.11
CA ASP A 106 17.26 -15.52 -7.11
C ASP A 106 17.66 -14.22 -6.40
N ASP A 107 18.87 -13.76 -6.61
CA ASP A 107 19.42 -12.56 -5.97
C ASP A 107 18.63 -11.29 -6.32
N ARG A 108 17.99 -11.22 -7.50
CA ARG A 108 17.13 -10.09 -7.87
C ARG A 108 15.87 -10.03 -7.00
N LYS A 109 15.26 -11.20 -6.72
CA LYS A 109 14.11 -11.29 -5.82
C LYS A 109 14.51 -10.95 -4.38
N VAL A 110 15.66 -11.44 -3.93
CA VAL A 110 16.20 -11.11 -2.59
C VAL A 110 16.43 -9.60 -2.47
N ARG A 111 17.07 -8.94 -3.44
CA ARG A 111 17.23 -7.48 -3.45
C ARG A 111 15.89 -6.75 -3.38
N LYS A 112 14.90 -7.22 -4.13
CA LYS A 112 13.53 -6.65 -4.08
C LYS A 112 12.93 -6.76 -2.67
N CYS A 113 13.05 -7.91 -2.01
CA CYS A 113 12.59 -8.09 -0.63
C CYS A 113 13.29 -7.12 0.33
N LEU A 114 14.61 -7.01 0.24
CA LEU A 114 15.40 -6.10 1.06
C LEU A 114 15.03 -4.64 0.83
N LYS A 115 14.82 -4.23 -0.40
CA LYS A 115 14.44 -2.85 -0.74
C LYS A 115 13.17 -2.40 -0.02
N TYR A 116 12.18 -3.27 0.09
CA TYR A 116 10.87 -2.91 0.65
C TYR A 116 10.64 -3.34 2.10
N SER A 117 11.38 -4.32 2.61
CA SER A 117 11.09 -4.93 3.91
C SER A 117 12.29 -5.05 4.86
N ALA A 118 13.49 -4.64 4.44
CA ALA A 118 14.73 -4.97 5.14
C ALA A 118 14.72 -4.63 6.64
N TRP A 119 14.32 -3.39 7.00
CA TRP A 119 14.35 -2.98 8.40
C TRP A 119 13.24 -3.64 9.23
N THR A 120 12.05 -3.84 8.63
CA THR A 120 10.93 -4.48 9.34
C THR A 120 11.16 -5.96 9.56
N MET A 121 11.70 -6.67 8.56
CA MET A 121 12.00 -8.09 8.74
C MET A 121 13.12 -8.31 9.76
N CYS A 122 14.17 -7.50 9.75
CA CYS A 122 15.27 -7.59 10.73
C CYS A 122 14.87 -7.27 12.18
N SER A 123 13.66 -6.71 12.41
CA SER A 123 13.11 -6.54 13.75
C SER A 123 12.53 -7.82 14.34
N TYR A 124 12.23 -8.82 13.52
CA TYR A 124 11.74 -10.13 13.94
C TYR A 124 12.88 -11.15 14.11
N ASP A 125 12.57 -12.32 14.66
CA ASP A 125 13.51 -13.42 14.75
C ASP A 125 13.56 -14.20 13.44
N VAL A 126 14.77 -14.37 12.90
CA VAL A 126 14.99 -15.09 11.64
C VAL A 126 14.49 -16.53 11.66
N LYS A 127 14.49 -17.18 12.82
CA LYS A 127 14.02 -18.56 12.98
C LYS A 127 12.55 -18.75 12.62
N ASN A 128 11.73 -17.70 12.62
CA ASN A 128 10.30 -17.79 12.35
C ASN A 128 9.98 -18.03 10.86
N ILE A 129 10.85 -17.68 9.91
CA ILE A 129 10.52 -17.75 8.48
C ILE A 129 10.17 -19.18 8.04
N PHE A 130 10.99 -20.17 8.38
CA PHE A 130 10.78 -21.54 7.89
C PHE A 130 9.52 -22.20 8.46
N PRO A 131 9.22 -22.12 9.77
CA PRO A 131 7.94 -22.58 10.30
C PRO A 131 6.73 -21.88 9.67
N ASN A 132 6.79 -20.56 9.47
CA ASN A 132 5.69 -19.80 8.87
C ASN A 132 5.47 -20.17 7.40
N LEU A 133 6.55 -20.33 6.61
CA LEU A 133 6.44 -20.79 5.23
C LEU A 133 5.97 -22.24 5.14
N LYS A 134 6.33 -23.09 6.12
CA LYS A 134 5.80 -24.44 6.21
C LYS A 134 4.29 -24.42 6.39
N VAL A 135 3.76 -23.60 7.28
CA VAL A 135 2.29 -23.42 7.45
C VAL A 135 1.61 -23.11 6.13
N LEU A 136 2.13 -22.13 5.36
CA LEU A 136 1.54 -21.79 4.06
C LEU A 136 1.56 -22.92 3.05
N ARG A 137 2.66 -23.70 3.02
CA ARG A 137 2.80 -24.84 2.11
C ARG A 137 1.89 -26.00 2.52
N ASP A 138 1.79 -26.29 3.81
CA ASP A 138 0.90 -27.32 4.35
C ASP A 138 -0.57 -26.99 4.05
N GLU A 139 -0.93 -25.69 3.98
CA GLU A 139 -2.24 -25.20 3.56
C GLU A 139 -2.44 -25.17 2.04
N GLY A 140 -1.45 -25.62 1.25
CA GLY A 140 -1.55 -25.71 -0.21
C GLY A 140 -1.20 -24.44 -0.98
N MET A 141 -0.54 -23.46 -0.34
CA MET A 141 -0.11 -22.25 -1.05
C MET A 141 0.99 -22.58 -2.08
N PRO A 142 0.83 -22.22 -3.37
CA PRO A 142 1.85 -22.42 -4.40
C PRO A 142 3.13 -21.63 -4.12
N GLN A 143 4.28 -22.14 -4.55
CA GLN A 143 5.56 -21.47 -4.37
C GLN A 143 5.61 -20.07 -5.00
N CYS A 144 4.92 -19.85 -6.13
CA CYS A 144 4.82 -18.52 -6.75
C CYS A 144 4.11 -17.50 -5.83
N SER A 145 3.10 -17.94 -5.07
CA SER A 145 2.40 -17.10 -4.09
C SER A 145 3.27 -16.80 -2.87
N VAL A 146 4.06 -17.78 -2.39
CA VAL A 146 5.07 -17.58 -1.36
C VAL A 146 6.11 -16.54 -1.80
N VAL A 147 6.63 -16.67 -3.03
CA VAL A 147 7.57 -15.70 -3.61
C VAL A 147 6.92 -14.31 -3.70
N SER A 148 5.67 -14.23 -4.14
CA SER A 148 4.92 -12.97 -4.21
C SER A 148 4.78 -12.30 -2.84
N LEU A 149 4.42 -13.06 -1.81
CA LEU A 149 4.33 -12.59 -0.42
C LEU A 149 5.67 -11.99 0.04
N LEU A 150 6.76 -12.73 -0.12
CA LEU A 150 8.09 -12.30 0.29
C LEU A 150 8.57 -11.05 -0.48
N CYS A 151 8.37 -11.00 -1.79
CA CYS A 151 8.76 -9.85 -2.61
C CYS A 151 7.97 -8.57 -2.31
N ARG A 152 6.79 -8.70 -1.73
CA ARG A 152 5.94 -7.56 -1.38
C ARG A 152 6.10 -7.13 0.08
N ARG A 153 6.14 -8.10 1.01
CA ARG A 153 6.25 -7.85 2.45
C ARG A 153 6.89 -9.04 3.18
N ALA A 154 8.18 -9.21 3.00
CA ALA A 154 8.92 -10.31 3.62
C ALA A 154 8.73 -10.39 5.15
N ASN A 155 8.56 -9.23 5.82
CA ASN A 155 8.36 -9.19 7.27
C ASN A 155 7.18 -10.03 7.77
N VAL A 156 6.16 -10.26 6.95
CA VAL A 156 5.02 -11.12 7.31
C VAL A 156 5.48 -12.55 7.58
N ALA A 157 6.40 -13.07 6.78
CA ALA A 157 6.96 -14.42 6.98
C ALA A 157 7.88 -14.52 8.20
N PHE A 158 8.41 -13.41 8.71
CA PHE A 158 9.29 -13.39 9.89
C PHE A 158 8.55 -13.09 11.19
N MET A 159 7.26 -12.81 11.18
CA MET A 159 6.50 -12.51 12.38
C MET A 159 6.41 -13.72 13.33
N ASN A 160 6.01 -13.48 14.57
CA ASN A 160 5.82 -14.55 15.54
C ASN A 160 4.86 -15.61 15.00
N GLN A 161 5.23 -16.89 15.17
CA GLN A 161 4.50 -18.01 14.57
C GLN A 161 3.05 -18.11 15.05
N SER A 162 2.78 -17.90 16.34
CA SER A 162 1.41 -17.98 16.86
C SER A 162 0.50 -16.94 16.20
N MET A 163 0.97 -15.70 16.11
CA MET A 163 0.24 -14.63 15.40
C MET A 163 0.09 -14.93 13.90
N PHE A 164 1.12 -15.49 13.28
CA PHE A 164 1.06 -15.83 11.86
C PHE A 164 0.00 -16.89 11.58
N VAL A 165 -0.05 -17.94 12.38
CA VAL A 165 -1.07 -19.00 12.30
C VAL A 165 -2.47 -18.46 12.50
N GLU A 166 -2.66 -17.55 13.47
CA GLU A 166 -3.95 -16.88 13.68
C GLU A 166 -4.40 -16.10 12.44
N TYR A 167 -3.51 -15.34 11.79
CA TYR A 167 -3.84 -14.62 10.55
C TYR A 167 -4.16 -15.56 9.39
N VAL A 168 -3.40 -16.64 9.23
CA VAL A 168 -3.67 -17.65 8.19
C VAL A 168 -5.03 -18.29 8.40
N LYS A 169 -5.34 -18.70 9.63
CA LYS A 169 -6.65 -19.27 10.02
C LYS A 169 -7.76 -18.27 9.74
N PHE A 170 -7.62 -17.03 10.19
CA PHE A 170 -8.59 -15.96 9.98
C PHE A 170 -8.90 -15.74 8.49
N VAL A 171 -7.87 -15.66 7.63
CA VAL A 171 -8.08 -15.50 6.18
C VAL A 171 -8.83 -16.71 5.59
N LYS A 172 -8.51 -17.94 6.02
CA LYS A 172 -9.24 -19.14 5.60
C LYS A 172 -10.72 -19.09 5.99
N GLU A 173 -11.02 -18.62 7.19
CA GLU A 173 -12.39 -18.47 7.71
C GLU A 173 -13.22 -17.47 6.88
N THR A 174 -12.59 -16.55 6.14
CA THR A 174 -13.29 -15.69 5.17
C THR A 174 -13.65 -16.39 3.85
N GLY A 175 -13.31 -17.68 3.71
CA GLY A 175 -13.61 -18.49 2.53
C GLY A 175 -12.60 -18.40 1.39
N ILE A 176 -11.49 -17.67 1.56
CA ILE A 176 -10.44 -17.55 0.53
C ILE A 176 -9.54 -18.79 0.59
N ASN A 177 -9.38 -19.46 -0.56
CA ASN A 177 -8.50 -20.62 -0.65
C ASN A 177 -7.01 -20.21 -0.67
N PRO A 178 -6.12 -20.85 0.13
CA PRO A 178 -4.70 -20.58 0.14
C PRO A 178 -4.01 -20.73 -1.24
N SER A 179 -4.54 -21.52 -2.14
CA SER A 179 -4.04 -21.67 -3.51
C SER A 179 -4.31 -20.46 -4.40
N GLU A 180 -5.21 -19.57 -4.01
CA GLU A 180 -5.60 -18.39 -4.79
C GLU A 180 -4.68 -17.19 -4.54
N ALA A 181 -4.46 -16.37 -5.56
CA ALA A 181 -3.70 -15.12 -5.43
C ALA A 181 -4.34 -14.15 -4.40
N ALA A 182 -5.67 -14.20 -4.27
CA ALA A 182 -6.43 -13.41 -3.30
C ALA A 182 -6.01 -13.68 -1.85
N PHE A 183 -5.53 -14.89 -1.54
CA PHE A 183 -5.06 -15.25 -0.20
C PHE A 183 -3.84 -14.42 0.23
N VAL A 184 -2.88 -14.21 -0.69
CA VAL A 184 -1.73 -13.34 -0.42
C VAL A 184 -2.19 -11.91 -0.16
N GLU A 185 -3.12 -11.41 -0.96
CA GLU A 185 -3.69 -10.06 -0.78
C GLU A 185 -4.38 -9.91 0.58
N ALA A 186 -5.19 -10.92 0.95
CA ALA A 186 -5.91 -10.94 2.22
C ALA A 186 -4.93 -11.02 3.40
N LEU A 187 -3.94 -11.89 3.34
CA LEU A 187 -2.91 -12.01 4.38
C LEU A 187 -2.13 -10.71 4.56
N LEU A 188 -1.76 -10.06 3.43
CA LEU A 188 -1.13 -8.75 3.46
C LEU A 188 -2.03 -7.66 4.05
N ALA A 189 -3.33 -7.71 3.79
CA ALA A 189 -4.29 -6.74 4.34
C ALA A 189 -4.46 -6.92 5.85
N VAL A 190 -4.75 -8.13 6.32
CA VAL A 190 -5.02 -8.38 7.75
C VAL A 190 -3.80 -8.14 8.63
N THR A 191 -2.59 -8.45 8.15
CA THR A 191 -1.35 -8.24 8.91
C THR A 191 -0.94 -6.77 9.05
N GLN A 192 -1.65 -5.84 8.41
CA GLN A 192 -1.37 -4.39 8.46
C GLN A 192 -2.20 -3.66 9.51
N MET A 193 -3.18 -4.29 10.12
CA MET A 193 -4.10 -3.62 11.02
C MET A 193 -4.30 -4.40 12.32
N SER A 194 -4.67 -3.69 13.37
CA SER A 194 -5.11 -4.29 14.62
C SER A 194 -6.53 -4.85 14.51
N LYS A 195 -6.88 -5.75 15.42
CA LYS A 195 -8.25 -6.28 15.52
C LYS A 195 -9.30 -5.17 15.69
N SER A 196 -8.99 -4.15 16.50
CA SER A 196 -9.89 -3.00 16.68
C SER A 196 -10.06 -2.17 15.39
N THR A 197 -8.99 -2.02 14.60
CA THR A 197 -9.07 -1.34 13.30
C THR A 197 -9.92 -2.15 12.31
N TRP A 198 -9.80 -3.47 12.33
CA TRP A 198 -10.63 -4.36 11.52
C TRP A 198 -12.11 -4.20 11.85
N GLU A 199 -12.48 -4.29 13.12
CA GLU A 199 -13.88 -4.11 13.57
C GLU A 199 -14.42 -2.72 13.18
N SER A 200 -13.66 -1.65 13.44
CA SER A 200 -14.07 -0.29 13.04
C SER A 200 -14.33 -0.13 11.54
N LYS A 201 -13.68 -0.92 10.70
CA LYS A 201 -13.95 -0.91 9.25
C LYS A 201 -15.19 -1.71 8.90
N LEU A 202 -15.44 -2.83 9.56
CA LEU A 202 -16.70 -3.55 9.43
C LEU A 202 -17.88 -2.65 9.81
N ASP A 203 -17.77 -1.91 10.93
CA ASP A 203 -18.79 -0.96 11.37
C ASP A 203 -19.01 0.17 10.33
N ALA A 204 -17.93 0.63 9.68
CA ALA A 204 -18.04 1.64 8.63
C ALA A 204 -18.79 1.12 7.39
N PHE A 205 -18.59 -0.14 7.00
CA PHE A 205 -19.36 -0.77 5.94
C PHE A 205 -20.82 -1.00 6.35
N GLU A 206 -21.04 -1.46 7.58
CA GLU A 206 -22.38 -1.69 8.12
C GLU A 206 -23.20 -0.39 8.17
N SER A 207 -22.57 0.73 8.57
CA SER A 207 -23.21 2.06 8.50
C SER A 207 -23.58 2.52 7.09
N CYS A 208 -22.99 1.91 6.06
CA CYS A 208 -23.31 2.12 4.65
C CYS A 208 -24.28 1.09 4.07
N GLY A 209 -24.90 0.28 4.92
CA GLY A 209 -25.89 -0.74 4.52
C GLY A 209 -25.29 -2.08 4.07
N TRP A 210 -24.02 -2.35 4.38
CA TRP A 210 -23.43 -3.67 4.13
C TRP A 210 -23.39 -4.50 5.40
N PRO A 211 -24.19 -5.58 5.48
CA PRO A 211 -24.01 -6.58 6.52
C PRO A 211 -22.58 -7.17 6.52
N ARG A 212 -22.17 -7.71 7.64
CA ARG A 212 -20.81 -8.25 7.80
C ARG A 212 -20.46 -9.34 6.79
N ASP A 213 -21.41 -10.22 6.47
CA ASP A 213 -21.25 -11.28 5.47
C ASP A 213 -21.04 -10.72 4.06
N VAL A 214 -21.75 -9.67 3.69
CA VAL A 214 -21.54 -8.94 2.41
C VAL A 214 -20.16 -8.30 2.37
N THR A 215 -19.71 -7.70 3.48
CA THR A 215 -18.37 -7.12 3.58
C THR A 215 -17.29 -8.19 3.46
N LEU A 216 -17.46 -9.35 4.09
CA LEU A 216 -16.53 -10.47 4.00
C LEU A 216 -16.50 -11.08 2.58
N LEU A 217 -17.65 -11.17 1.92
CA LEU A 217 -17.71 -11.58 0.51
C LEU A 217 -17.00 -10.57 -0.40
N ALA A 218 -17.16 -9.28 -0.18
CA ALA A 218 -16.44 -8.26 -0.91
C ALA A 218 -14.92 -8.30 -0.60
N PHE A 219 -14.54 -8.55 0.65
CA PHE A 219 -13.16 -8.77 1.07
C PHE A 219 -12.54 -9.98 0.36
N SER A 220 -13.24 -11.10 0.24
CA SER A 220 -12.73 -12.29 -0.46
C SER A 220 -12.43 -12.00 -1.94
N LYS A 221 -13.22 -11.14 -2.58
CA LYS A 221 -13.00 -10.72 -3.97
C LYS A 221 -11.90 -9.67 -4.12
N PHE A 222 -11.79 -8.75 -3.18
CA PHE A 222 -10.84 -7.64 -3.22
C PHE A 222 -10.40 -7.22 -1.81
N PRO A 223 -9.41 -7.93 -1.22
CA PRO A 223 -8.97 -7.71 0.17
C PRO A 223 -8.56 -6.28 0.51
N GLN A 224 -8.13 -5.51 -0.48
CA GLN A 224 -7.70 -4.13 -0.32
C GLN A 224 -8.80 -3.18 0.15
N ILE A 225 -10.08 -3.57 0.11
CA ILE A 225 -11.18 -2.74 0.69
C ILE A 225 -10.93 -2.45 2.17
N MET A 226 -10.36 -3.41 2.89
CA MET A 226 -10.05 -3.26 4.32
C MET A 226 -8.81 -2.37 4.57
N CYS A 227 -8.00 -2.06 3.55
CA CYS A 227 -6.88 -1.13 3.66
C CYS A 227 -7.29 0.34 3.50
N MET A 228 -8.53 0.61 3.09
CA MET A 228 -9.04 1.98 2.94
C MET A 228 -9.37 2.60 4.31
N SER A 229 -9.32 3.93 4.41
CA SER A 229 -9.79 4.62 5.61
C SER A 229 -11.33 4.54 5.71
N ALA A 230 -11.87 4.51 6.94
CA ALA A 230 -13.32 4.55 7.17
C ALA A 230 -13.99 5.73 6.44
N LYS A 231 -13.35 6.91 6.49
CA LYS A 231 -13.82 8.09 5.75
C LYS A 231 -13.93 7.85 4.24
N LYS A 232 -12.90 7.24 3.61
CA LYS A 232 -12.96 6.93 2.18
C LYS A 232 -14.08 5.95 1.87
N ILE A 233 -14.28 4.93 2.70
CA ILE A 233 -15.38 3.96 2.55
C ILE A 233 -16.71 4.71 2.57
N THR A 234 -16.99 5.46 3.63
CA THR A 234 -18.25 6.17 3.82
C THR A 234 -18.52 7.19 2.71
N ASP A 235 -17.52 8.04 2.37
CA ASP A 235 -17.67 9.06 1.34
C ASP A 235 -17.96 8.45 -0.04
N THR A 236 -17.26 7.35 -0.38
CA THR A 236 -17.43 6.69 -1.69
C THR A 236 -18.74 5.91 -1.77
N MET A 237 -19.11 5.21 -0.70
CA MET A 237 -20.38 4.47 -0.64
C MET A 237 -21.58 5.42 -0.73
N LYS A 238 -21.57 6.52 0.02
CA LYS A 238 -22.61 7.55 -0.09
C LYS A 238 -22.76 8.05 -1.51
N PHE A 239 -21.65 8.35 -2.18
CA PHE A 239 -21.70 8.82 -3.57
C PHE A 239 -22.30 7.77 -4.50
N PHE A 240 -21.96 6.50 -4.35
CA PHE A 240 -22.51 5.42 -5.15
C PHE A 240 -24.02 5.24 -4.93
N VAL A 241 -24.48 5.30 -3.70
CA VAL A 241 -25.90 5.12 -3.37
C VAL A 241 -26.70 6.38 -3.68
N ASP A 242 -26.29 7.54 -3.14
CA ASP A 242 -27.09 8.77 -3.17
C ASP A 242 -27.03 9.45 -4.55
N GLU A 243 -25.86 9.48 -5.20
CA GLU A 243 -25.67 10.21 -6.45
C GLU A 243 -25.79 9.32 -7.69
N MET A 244 -25.31 8.09 -7.63
CA MET A 244 -25.31 7.18 -8.77
C MET A 244 -26.49 6.22 -8.76
N GLY A 245 -27.23 6.10 -7.64
CA GLY A 245 -28.37 5.21 -7.49
C GLY A 245 -28.00 3.73 -7.53
N LEU A 246 -26.74 3.38 -7.21
CA LEU A 246 -26.31 2.00 -7.12
C LEU A 246 -26.83 1.39 -5.82
N ARG A 247 -27.26 0.13 -5.90
CA ARG A 247 -27.56 -0.63 -4.69
C ARG A 247 -26.24 -1.10 -4.06
N SER A 248 -26.24 -1.27 -2.75
CA SER A 248 -25.06 -1.75 -2.02
C SER A 248 -24.55 -3.09 -2.55
N GLU A 249 -25.45 -3.98 -2.98
CA GLU A 249 -25.13 -5.30 -3.56
C GLU A 249 -24.39 -5.17 -4.90
N ASP A 250 -24.74 -4.19 -5.72
CA ASP A 250 -24.09 -3.95 -7.01
C ASP A 250 -22.62 -3.54 -6.80
N VAL A 251 -22.35 -2.76 -5.75
CA VAL A 251 -20.99 -2.38 -5.34
C VAL A 251 -20.24 -3.57 -4.75
N ALA A 252 -20.89 -4.39 -3.92
CA ALA A 252 -20.31 -5.61 -3.37
C ALA A 252 -19.99 -6.66 -4.45
N GLY A 253 -20.73 -6.64 -5.56
CA GLY A 253 -20.45 -7.45 -6.73
C GLY A 253 -19.11 -7.13 -7.40
N CYS A 254 -18.67 -5.86 -7.34
CA CYS A 254 -17.43 -5.37 -7.93
C CYS A 254 -16.68 -4.40 -6.98
N PRO A 255 -16.17 -4.89 -5.83
CA PRO A 255 -15.63 -4.02 -4.78
C PRO A 255 -14.38 -3.23 -5.18
N THR A 256 -13.72 -3.61 -6.27
CA THR A 256 -12.58 -2.86 -6.83
C THR A 256 -12.89 -1.40 -7.13
N ILE A 257 -14.14 -1.06 -7.44
CA ILE A 257 -14.54 0.34 -7.72
C ILE A 257 -14.33 1.27 -6.53
N LEU A 258 -14.39 0.76 -5.29
CA LEU A 258 -14.09 1.51 -4.08
C LEU A 258 -12.64 1.99 -3.99
N SER A 259 -11.72 1.33 -4.69
CA SER A 259 -10.28 1.67 -4.64
C SER A 259 -9.96 2.98 -5.37
N TYR A 260 -10.77 3.35 -6.36
CA TYR A 260 -10.52 4.53 -7.17
C TYR A 260 -10.77 5.85 -6.41
N SER A 261 -10.16 6.92 -6.91
CA SER A 261 -10.36 8.27 -6.34
C SER A 261 -11.76 8.78 -6.67
N LEU A 262 -12.52 9.13 -5.63
CA LEU A 262 -13.84 9.74 -5.80
C LEU A 262 -13.74 11.04 -6.61
N LYS A 263 -12.82 11.94 -6.25
CA LYS A 263 -12.66 13.26 -6.88
C LYS A 263 -12.05 13.21 -8.29
N GLN A 264 -11.06 12.33 -8.50
CA GLN A 264 -10.28 12.33 -9.74
C GLN A 264 -10.80 11.36 -10.79
N ARG A 265 -11.65 10.38 -10.40
CA ARG A 265 -12.10 9.36 -11.34
C ARG A 265 -13.59 9.08 -11.28
N ILE A 266 -14.14 8.78 -10.09
CA ILE A 266 -15.53 8.33 -9.99
C ILE A 266 -16.48 9.45 -10.35
N ALA A 267 -16.39 10.59 -9.66
CA ALA A 267 -17.29 11.73 -9.87
C ALA A 267 -17.17 12.35 -11.27
N PRO A 268 -15.98 12.60 -11.84
CA PRO A 268 -15.87 13.11 -13.20
C PRO A 268 -16.50 12.19 -14.25
N ARG A 269 -16.26 10.87 -14.15
CA ARG A 269 -16.84 9.89 -15.08
C ARG A 269 -18.34 9.80 -14.95
N TRP A 270 -18.84 9.83 -13.72
CA TRP A 270 -20.28 9.86 -13.47
C TRP A 270 -20.94 11.10 -14.07
N SER A 271 -20.34 12.28 -13.92
CA SER A 271 -20.87 13.52 -14.49
C SER A 271 -21.07 13.44 -16.01
N VAL A 272 -20.09 12.88 -16.72
CA VAL A 272 -20.17 12.64 -18.17
C VAL A 272 -21.29 11.64 -18.49
N VAL A 273 -21.30 10.48 -17.84
CA VAL A 273 -22.29 9.42 -18.09
C VAL A 273 -23.71 9.90 -17.78
N LYS A 274 -23.90 10.65 -16.71
CA LYS A 274 -25.17 11.23 -16.31
C LYS A 274 -25.74 12.14 -17.40
N ILE A 275 -24.92 13.02 -18.00
CA ILE A 275 -25.33 13.91 -19.08
C ILE A 275 -25.67 13.12 -20.34
N LEU A 276 -24.85 12.13 -20.69
CA LEU A 276 -25.11 11.30 -21.88
C LEU A 276 -26.41 10.49 -21.74
N LYS A 277 -26.71 9.96 -20.54
CA LYS A 277 -28.00 9.33 -20.24
C LYS A 277 -29.16 10.29 -20.34
N MET A 278 -29.07 11.47 -19.72
CA MET A 278 -30.12 12.50 -19.77
C MET A 278 -30.46 12.95 -21.20
N LYS A 279 -29.47 12.93 -22.10
CA LYS A 279 -29.64 13.27 -23.51
C LYS A 279 -30.05 12.07 -24.39
N GLY A 280 -30.23 10.89 -23.81
CA GLY A 280 -30.55 9.66 -24.55
C GLY A 280 -29.46 9.18 -25.51
N LEU A 281 -28.22 9.67 -25.34
CA LEU A 281 -27.09 9.33 -26.22
C LEU A 281 -26.44 7.97 -25.89
N ILE A 282 -26.67 7.47 -24.69
CA ILE A 282 -26.24 6.13 -24.24
C ILE A 282 -27.41 5.42 -23.56
N LYS A 283 -27.35 4.08 -23.55
CA LYS A 283 -28.39 3.26 -22.92
C LYS A 283 -28.44 3.47 -21.40
N GLU A 284 -29.62 3.45 -20.82
CA GLU A 284 -29.82 3.56 -19.36
C GLU A 284 -29.11 2.45 -18.57
N ASN A 285 -29.02 1.25 -19.12
CA ASN A 285 -28.41 0.09 -18.49
C ASN A 285 -26.88 -0.02 -18.66
N VAL A 286 -26.20 1.06 -19.08
CA VAL A 286 -24.72 1.06 -19.10
C VAL A 286 -24.18 0.75 -17.72
N SER A 287 -23.35 -0.30 -17.63
CA SER A 287 -22.73 -0.73 -16.38
C SER A 287 -21.80 0.36 -15.84
N LEU A 288 -22.14 0.91 -14.67
CA LEU A 288 -21.33 1.94 -14.01
C LEU A 288 -20.00 1.37 -13.55
N ASN A 289 -19.96 0.11 -13.13
CA ASN A 289 -18.72 -0.60 -12.78
C ASN A 289 -17.76 -0.62 -13.98
N TYR A 290 -18.25 -0.96 -15.17
CA TYR A 290 -17.46 -0.93 -16.41
C TYR A 290 -16.88 0.47 -16.67
N VAL A 291 -17.71 1.50 -16.58
CA VAL A 291 -17.30 2.90 -16.79
C VAL A 291 -16.18 3.33 -15.84
N ILE A 292 -16.30 2.96 -14.56
CA ILE A 292 -15.30 3.32 -13.55
C ILE A 292 -13.98 2.58 -13.76
N ILE A 293 -14.02 1.32 -14.21
CA ILE A 293 -12.83 0.47 -14.38
C ILE A 293 -12.02 0.80 -15.65
N LEU A 294 -12.67 1.28 -16.70
CA LEU A 294 -11.99 1.61 -17.97
C LEU A 294 -10.70 2.40 -17.77
N SER A 295 -9.69 2.16 -18.60
CA SER A 295 -8.53 3.05 -18.64
C SER A 295 -8.94 4.49 -19.01
N GLU A 296 -8.15 5.47 -18.63
CA GLU A 296 -8.40 6.88 -18.93
C GLU A 296 -8.64 7.09 -20.44
N LYS A 297 -7.69 6.60 -21.24
CA LYS A 297 -7.75 6.69 -22.69
C LYS A 297 -9.06 6.11 -23.25
N LYS A 298 -9.41 4.88 -22.86
CA LYS A 298 -10.65 4.22 -23.34
C LYS A 298 -11.92 4.94 -22.87
N PHE A 299 -11.89 5.52 -21.67
CA PHE A 299 -13.03 6.31 -21.19
C PHE A 299 -13.22 7.57 -22.02
N LEU A 300 -12.16 8.35 -22.25
CA LEU A 300 -12.21 9.56 -23.07
C LEU A 300 -12.66 9.24 -24.50
N GLU A 301 -12.10 8.23 -25.13
CA GLU A 301 -12.49 7.80 -26.48
C GLU A 301 -13.98 7.42 -26.57
N ASN A 302 -14.47 6.62 -25.62
CA ASN A 302 -15.81 6.02 -25.70
C ASN A 302 -16.93 6.93 -25.19
N PHE A 303 -16.64 7.86 -24.28
CA PHE A 303 -17.67 8.65 -23.60
C PHE A 303 -17.48 10.16 -23.70
N VAL A 304 -16.34 10.65 -24.14
CA VAL A 304 -16.10 12.09 -24.32
C VAL A 304 -15.95 12.42 -25.81
N VAL A 305 -14.89 11.93 -26.44
CA VAL A 305 -14.56 12.25 -27.85
C VAL A 305 -15.70 11.80 -28.79
N LYS A 306 -16.20 10.58 -28.59
CA LYS A 306 -17.29 10.02 -29.42
C LYS A 306 -18.55 10.90 -29.44
N PHE A 307 -18.80 11.68 -28.41
CA PHE A 307 -20.01 12.50 -28.27
C PHE A 307 -19.72 13.99 -28.28
N GLU A 308 -18.51 14.41 -28.69
CA GLU A 308 -18.07 15.81 -28.68
C GLU A 308 -18.95 16.71 -29.56
N GLU A 309 -19.35 16.23 -30.75
CA GLU A 309 -20.24 16.92 -31.64
C GLU A 309 -21.67 17.15 -31.03
N SER A 310 -22.17 16.12 -30.32
CA SER A 310 -23.50 16.16 -29.68
C SER A 310 -23.51 16.96 -28.39
N VAL A 311 -22.36 16.98 -27.68
CA VAL A 311 -22.17 17.67 -26.39
C VAL A 311 -20.77 18.30 -26.33
N PRO A 312 -20.54 19.47 -26.96
CA PRO A 312 -19.21 20.07 -27.14
C PRO A 312 -18.42 20.40 -25.85
N ARG A 313 -19.04 20.25 -24.69
CA ARG A 313 -18.43 20.60 -23.39
C ARG A 313 -18.16 19.40 -22.47
N LEU A 314 -18.28 18.17 -22.97
CA LEU A 314 -18.05 16.97 -22.16
C LEU A 314 -16.66 16.92 -21.54
N LEU A 315 -15.62 17.36 -22.26
CA LEU A 315 -14.26 17.40 -21.74
C LEU A 315 -14.15 18.36 -20.54
N LYS A 316 -14.71 19.57 -20.63
CA LYS A 316 -14.70 20.53 -19.52
C LYS A 316 -15.44 19.99 -18.28
N ILE A 317 -16.55 19.29 -18.50
CA ILE A 317 -17.32 18.66 -17.43
C ILE A 317 -16.50 17.56 -16.77
N TYR A 318 -15.79 16.76 -17.58
CA TYR A 318 -14.85 15.74 -17.08
C TYR A 318 -13.72 16.34 -16.27
N GLU A 319 -13.19 17.49 -16.67
CA GLU A 319 -12.13 18.24 -15.99
C GLU A 319 -12.60 18.98 -14.73
N GLY A 320 -13.91 18.98 -14.45
CA GLY A 320 -14.47 19.48 -13.19
C GLY A 320 -15.21 20.80 -13.29
N ASP A 321 -15.54 21.28 -14.48
CA ASP A 321 -16.42 22.44 -14.65
C ASP A 321 -17.86 22.06 -14.30
N SER A 322 -18.21 22.30 -13.02
CA SER A 322 -19.55 22.01 -12.49
C SER A 322 -20.61 23.04 -12.86
N SER A 323 -20.26 24.13 -13.58
CA SER A 323 -21.19 25.20 -13.95
C SER A 323 -22.34 24.72 -14.83
N PHE A 324 -22.23 23.55 -15.43
CA PHE A 324 -23.20 22.95 -16.36
C PHE A 324 -23.91 21.71 -15.80
N LEU A 325 -23.61 21.28 -14.58
CA LEU A 325 -24.43 20.25 -13.94
C LEU A 325 -25.76 20.87 -13.54
N PRO A 326 -26.91 20.30 -13.93
CA PRO A 326 -28.20 20.79 -13.47
C PRO A 326 -28.18 20.85 -11.94
N LYS A 327 -28.49 22.01 -11.35
CA LYS A 327 -28.71 22.14 -9.91
C LYS A 327 -29.90 21.24 -9.56
N PHE A 328 -29.67 20.06 -9.08
CA PHE A 328 -30.74 19.20 -8.58
C PHE A 328 -31.25 19.79 -7.28
N GLY A 329 -32.45 20.39 -7.39
CA GLY A 329 -33.26 20.74 -6.26
C GLY A 329 -33.61 19.53 -5.44
N GLN A 330 -33.80 19.80 -4.15
CA GLN A 330 -34.34 18.91 -3.14
C GLN A 330 -35.42 18.00 -3.74
N ARG A 331 -35.24 16.67 -3.62
CA ARG A 331 -36.32 15.74 -3.91
C ARG A 331 -37.51 16.10 -3.03
N GLN A 332 -38.60 16.60 -3.64
CA GLN A 332 -39.90 16.59 -3.01
C GLN A 332 -40.21 15.11 -2.68
N LEU A 333 -40.24 14.80 -1.40
CA LEU A 333 -40.79 13.56 -0.88
C LEU A 333 -42.27 13.52 -1.32
N VAL A 334 -42.55 12.78 -2.36
CA VAL A 334 -43.94 12.42 -2.71
C VAL A 334 -44.34 11.36 -1.66
N PRO A 335 -45.38 11.61 -0.86
CA PRO A 335 -45.91 10.60 0.05
C PRO A 335 -46.44 9.44 -0.79
N ARG A 336 -45.98 8.23 -0.52
CA ARG A 336 -46.62 7.04 -1.04
C ARG A 336 -47.94 6.83 -0.25
N CYS A 337 -49.05 6.93 -0.94
CA CYS A 337 -50.34 6.37 -0.50
C CYS A 337 -50.28 4.85 -0.46
#